data_fe03f5db0f53a7c2c45d6fdad6c29dbb
#
_entry.id   fe03f5db0f53a7c2c45d6fdad6c29dbb
#
_cell.length_a   1.000
_cell.length_b   1.000
_cell.length_c   1.000
_cell.angle_alpha   90.00
_cell.angle_beta   90.00
_cell.angle_gamma   90.00
#
_symmetry.space_group_name_H-M   'P 1'
#
loop_
_entity.id
_entity.type
_entity.pdbx_description
1 polymer ?
#
loop_
_entity_poly.entity_id
_entity_poly.type
_entity_poly.pdbx_seq_one_letter_code
_entity_poly.pdbx_strand_id
1 'polypeptide(L)'
;MILCRQPLARIFAGAGSGKSTTLVLRVVFMLCHLGVEPQRLTVISFTNASCAQLREQLLRVLAHWQYPFDAAQARQCVRTFHSALGSLAREVLGNPRWFEQLDDRDPAAEPDNPLAAGRLRPAQQRLLKQAYQQCYAESPAFRAKTHKLLELPPPAEPEEGARRQPKAPLDPFKLAGEFQALPLYEAFHAQAGFAESLGLRVERLDSGKLECGLREKIFVEAMALFWARFQALLREEGLMTFDAAFQQLGERMAGGALAETALAPFTHLLIDEFQDVSPQIVLWLQALHRRLATQGTAPSLMAIGDDWQSIYGWRGSSPELFIDFDRHFPSRGRGRKSALLVLETNYRSVEPIIRDGEKVLAGVRFKQDKTCRAFRPIQPGDHGVKLVPRFDLRAQLPKLLAEIRAQCEHAAARESSERTAVLLLSRRNEPLQAIQAELDRALPVKGMTIHRAKGLQAEVAIVVDDCLPGEKHPLRNALYAASGFFRNSYDQAMEDESLRLAYVAITRGVSRVLWYTRKAQGATALLARR
;
A
#
# COMPACT_ATOMS: atom_id res chain seq x y z
N MET A 1 11.43 -7.77 22.47
CA MET A 1 11.41 -7.25 21.09
C MET A 1 12.65 -6.43 20.78
N ILE A 2 12.92 -5.36 21.51
CA ILE A 2 14.08 -4.48 21.31
C ILE A 2 15.40 -5.27 21.38
N LEU A 3 15.52 -6.19 22.29
CA LEU A 3 16.73 -7.01 22.54
C LEU A 3 16.81 -8.30 21.71
N CYS A 4 15.92 -8.51 20.72
CA CYS A 4 15.92 -9.72 19.91
C CYS A 4 17.26 -9.86 19.15
N ARG A 5 17.94 -10.99 19.30
CA ARG A 5 19.22 -11.29 18.63
C ARG A 5 19.07 -12.21 17.43
N GLN A 6 17.86 -12.69 17.14
CA GLN A 6 17.66 -13.53 15.96
C GLN A 6 17.78 -12.71 14.68
N PRO A 7 18.43 -13.23 13.63
CA PRO A 7 18.63 -12.51 12.38
C PRO A 7 17.33 -12.26 11.62
N LEU A 8 16.33 -13.13 11.78
CA LEU A 8 15.00 -12.98 11.21
C LEU A 8 13.97 -12.82 12.33
N ALA A 9 13.22 -11.71 12.31
CA ALA A 9 12.19 -11.43 13.30
C ALA A 9 10.96 -10.80 12.65
N ARG A 10 9.78 -11.17 13.14
CA ARG A 10 8.50 -10.54 12.77
C ARG A 10 7.75 -10.11 14.02
N ILE A 11 7.24 -8.89 13.99
CA ILE A 11 6.53 -8.28 15.10
C ILE A 11 5.12 -7.92 14.63
N PHE A 12 4.14 -8.65 15.12
CA PHE A 12 2.73 -8.31 14.91
C PHE A 12 2.27 -7.31 15.97
N ALA A 13 1.67 -6.23 15.51
CA ALA A 13 1.32 -5.12 16.36
C ALA A 13 -0.07 -4.60 15.97
N GLY A 14 -0.95 -4.43 16.94
CA GLY A 14 -2.26 -3.82 16.72
C GLY A 14 -2.19 -2.31 16.47
N ALA A 15 -3.34 -1.72 16.11
CA ALA A 15 -3.46 -0.27 16.04
C ALA A 15 -3.09 0.38 17.39
N GLY A 16 -2.30 1.46 17.36
CA GLY A 16 -1.94 2.17 18.60
C GLY A 16 -1.02 1.43 19.57
N SER A 17 -0.35 0.34 19.16
CA SER A 17 0.47 -0.49 20.04
C SER A 17 1.93 -0.03 20.19
N GLY A 18 2.31 1.14 19.68
CA GLY A 18 3.67 1.66 19.83
C GLY A 18 4.69 1.08 18.84
N LYS A 19 4.27 0.64 17.64
CA LYS A 19 5.15 0.14 16.57
C LYS A 19 6.37 1.02 16.34
N SER A 20 6.14 2.30 16.04
CA SER A 20 7.21 3.27 15.71
C SER A 20 8.19 3.45 16.87
N THR A 21 7.69 3.51 18.10
CA THR A 21 8.54 3.60 19.30
C THR A 21 9.40 2.35 19.45
N THR A 22 8.82 1.16 19.28
CA THR A 22 9.56 -0.11 19.34
C THR A 22 10.65 -0.17 18.27
N LEU A 23 10.35 0.31 17.07
CA LEU A 23 11.29 0.37 15.95
C LEU A 23 12.46 1.31 16.25
N VAL A 24 12.19 2.53 16.72
CA VAL A 24 13.21 3.51 17.11
C VAL A 24 14.11 2.95 18.23
N LEU A 25 13.53 2.39 19.29
CA LEU A 25 14.30 1.80 20.38
C LEU A 25 15.14 0.60 19.93
N ARG A 26 14.66 -0.18 18.95
CA ARG A 26 15.47 -1.23 18.34
C ARG A 26 16.68 -0.70 17.60
N VAL A 27 16.52 0.38 16.82
CA VAL A 27 17.63 1.06 16.14
C VAL A 27 18.65 1.58 17.15
N VAL A 28 18.19 2.25 18.21
CA VAL A 28 19.06 2.73 19.29
C VAL A 28 19.85 1.57 19.93
N PHE A 29 19.19 0.45 20.20
CA PHE A 29 19.87 -0.74 20.74
C PHE A 29 20.92 -1.28 19.76
N MET A 30 20.64 -1.31 18.47
CA MET A 30 21.59 -1.78 17.45
C MET A 30 22.82 -0.87 17.36
N LEU A 31 22.61 0.44 17.32
CA LEU A 31 23.70 1.41 17.22
C LEU A 31 24.52 1.50 18.52
N CYS A 32 23.86 1.68 19.67
CA CYS A 32 24.53 2.00 20.94
C CYS A 32 25.07 0.77 21.68
N HIS A 33 24.42 -0.42 21.54
CA HIS A 33 24.76 -1.59 22.34
C HIS A 33 25.31 -2.76 21.51
N LEU A 34 24.89 -2.89 20.23
CA LEU A 34 25.44 -3.93 19.35
C LEU A 34 26.59 -3.39 18.49
N GLY A 35 26.86 -2.08 18.50
CA GLY A 35 27.93 -1.46 17.73
C GLY A 35 27.71 -1.55 16.21
N VAL A 36 26.46 -1.66 15.76
CA VAL A 36 26.15 -1.67 14.33
C VAL A 36 26.46 -0.30 13.74
N GLU A 37 27.25 -0.28 12.67
CA GLU A 37 27.55 0.95 11.96
C GLU A 37 26.30 1.51 11.27
N PRO A 38 26.01 2.84 11.38
CA PRO A 38 24.84 3.46 10.75
C PRO A 38 24.74 3.18 9.25
N GLN A 39 25.87 3.09 8.55
CA GLN A 39 25.96 2.82 7.11
C GLN A 39 25.53 1.41 6.72
N ARG A 40 25.44 0.48 7.67
CA ARG A 40 25.02 -0.90 7.47
C ARG A 40 23.59 -1.16 7.92
N LEU A 41 22.85 -0.12 8.32
CA LEU A 41 21.50 -0.21 8.85
C LEU A 41 20.54 0.60 7.99
N THR A 42 19.46 -0.03 7.54
CA THR A 42 18.37 0.67 6.85
C THR A 42 17.03 0.35 7.51
N VAL A 43 16.29 1.39 7.85
CA VAL A 43 14.90 1.36 8.28
C VAL A 43 14.04 1.78 7.09
N ILE A 44 13.12 0.94 6.68
CA ILE A 44 12.22 1.22 5.57
C ILE A 44 10.81 1.45 6.10
N SER A 45 10.18 2.55 5.69
CA SER A 45 8.75 2.80 5.87
C SER A 45 8.10 3.12 4.52
N PHE A 46 6.75 3.20 4.47
CA PHE A 46 6.03 3.32 3.21
C PHE A 46 5.85 4.76 2.72
N THR A 47 5.89 5.75 3.61
CA THR A 47 5.64 7.15 3.24
C THR A 47 6.73 8.08 3.75
N ASN A 48 6.97 9.18 3.03
CA ASN A 48 7.90 10.23 3.47
C ASN A 48 7.51 10.83 4.82
N ALA A 49 6.21 10.97 5.09
CA ALA A 49 5.71 11.47 6.38
C ALA A 49 6.10 10.53 7.54
N SER A 50 5.94 9.22 7.37
CA SER A 50 6.36 8.22 8.37
C SER A 50 7.87 8.23 8.56
N CYS A 51 8.64 8.32 7.46
CA CYS A 51 10.10 8.44 7.54
C CYS A 51 10.54 9.70 8.29
N ALA A 52 9.91 10.85 8.04
CA ALA A 52 10.21 12.10 8.74
C ALA A 52 9.96 11.98 10.25
N GLN A 53 8.82 11.40 10.63
CA GLN A 53 8.49 11.16 12.04
C GLN A 53 9.49 10.21 12.73
N LEU A 54 9.87 9.11 12.05
CA LEU A 54 10.86 8.16 12.57
C LEU A 54 12.25 8.82 12.72
N ARG A 55 12.69 9.64 11.76
CA ARG A 55 13.95 10.40 11.82
C ARG A 55 13.96 11.34 13.01
N GLU A 56 12.91 12.12 13.20
CA GLU A 56 12.77 13.05 14.32
C GLU A 56 12.85 12.33 15.68
N GLN A 57 12.09 11.24 15.82
CA GLN A 57 12.11 10.45 17.05
C GLN A 57 13.49 9.82 17.30
N LEU A 58 14.13 9.29 16.26
CA LEU A 58 15.44 8.67 16.35
C LEU A 58 16.52 9.69 16.79
N LEU A 59 16.55 10.86 16.16
CA LEU A 59 17.48 11.93 16.52
C LEU A 59 17.30 12.36 17.98
N ARG A 60 16.04 12.53 18.43
CA ARG A 60 15.72 12.90 19.81
C ARG A 60 16.20 11.85 20.81
N VAL A 61 15.95 10.57 20.55
CA VAL A 61 16.34 9.49 21.48
C VAL A 61 17.86 9.32 21.51
N LEU A 62 18.54 9.33 20.34
CA LEU A 62 20.01 9.19 20.28
C LEU A 62 20.73 10.37 20.94
N ALA A 63 20.17 11.58 20.88
CA ALA A 63 20.71 12.73 21.61
C ALA A 63 20.71 12.50 23.14
N HIS A 64 19.67 11.88 23.72
CA HIS A 64 19.65 11.49 25.13
C HIS A 64 20.72 10.43 25.48
N TRP A 65 21.07 9.58 24.52
CA TRP A 65 22.13 8.58 24.66
C TRP A 65 23.53 9.14 24.36
N GLN A 66 23.64 10.45 24.04
CA GLN A 66 24.88 11.10 23.65
C GLN A 66 25.61 10.38 22.51
N TYR A 67 24.85 9.70 21.64
CA TYR A 67 25.38 8.99 20.48
C TYR A 67 25.50 9.98 19.31
N PRO A 68 26.69 10.09 18.66
CA PRO A 68 26.90 11.02 17.55
C PRO A 68 26.12 10.55 16.31
N PHE A 69 24.98 11.17 16.08
CA PHE A 69 24.09 10.84 14.96
C PHE A 69 23.41 12.11 14.44
N ASP A 70 23.67 12.44 13.19
CA ASP A 70 23.20 13.67 12.59
C ASP A 70 22.00 13.46 11.63
N ALA A 71 21.47 14.57 11.10
CA ALA A 71 20.33 14.54 10.18
C ALA A 71 20.65 13.86 8.82
N ALA A 72 21.92 13.89 8.38
CA ALA A 72 22.33 13.23 7.15
C ALA A 72 22.34 11.71 7.33
N GLN A 73 22.89 11.22 8.42
CA GLN A 73 22.86 9.82 8.81
C GLN A 73 21.42 9.33 9.02
N ALA A 74 20.56 10.15 9.65
CA ALA A 74 19.14 9.82 9.81
C ALA A 74 18.43 9.64 8.46
N ARG A 75 18.73 10.48 7.45
CA ARG A 75 18.17 10.34 6.09
C ARG A 75 18.71 9.11 5.36
N GLN A 76 19.95 8.75 5.56
CA GLN A 76 20.53 7.53 4.99
C GLN A 76 19.95 6.27 5.64
N CYS A 77 19.79 6.29 6.96
CA CYS A 77 19.29 5.17 7.74
C CYS A 77 17.78 4.95 7.54
N VAL A 78 16.96 6.01 7.56
CA VAL A 78 15.48 5.89 7.48
C VAL A 78 14.99 6.42 6.15
N ARG A 79 14.40 5.56 5.32
CA ARG A 79 13.95 5.91 3.96
C ARG A 79 12.73 5.11 3.50
N THR A 80 12.12 5.50 2.39
CA THR A 80 11.07 4.70 1.75
C THR A 80 11.68 3.58 0.90
N PHE A 81 10.87 2.56 0.52
CA PHE A 81 11.32 1.54 -0.44
C PHE A 81 11.85 2.15 -1.73
N HIS A 82 11.13 3.14 -2.28
CA HIS A 82 11.50 3.78 -3.54
C HIS A 82 12.78 4.63 -3.41
N SER A 83 12.98 5.31 -2.27
CA SER A 83 14.22 6.03 -1.99
C SER A 83 15.41 5.07 -1.83
N ALA A 84 15.21 3.94 -1.15
CA ALA A 84 16.23 2.90 -1.01
C ALA A 84 16.59 2.26 -2.36
N LEU A 85 15.56 1.89 -3.14
CA LEU A 85 15.71 1.37 -4.50
C LEU A 85 16.41 2.38 -5.41
N GLY A 86 15.98 3.65 -5.38
CA GLY A 86 16.56 4.73 -6.20
C GLY A 86 18.04 4.97 -5.90
N SER A 87 18.46 4.85 -4.63
CA SER A 87 19.88 4.89 -4.28
C SER A 87 20.67 3.76 -4.93
N LEU A 88 20.18 2.53 -4.82
CA LEU A 88 20.83 1.36 -5.42
C LEU A 88 20.79 1.44 -6.95
N ALA A 89 19.68 1.90 -7.53
CA ALA A 89 19.56 2.05 -8.98
C ALA A 89 20.53 3.10 -9.56
N ARG A 90 20.77 4.20 -8.85
CA ARG A 90 21.78 5.20 -9.26
C ARG A 90 23.16 4.60 -9.40
N GLU A 91 23.54 3.78 -8.43
CA GLU A 91 24.86 3.14 -8.42
C GLU A 91 24.99 2.03 -9.48
N VAL A 92 23.92 1.25 -9.67
CA VAL A 92 23.95 0.01 -10.44
C VAL A 92 23.40 0.15 -11.87
N LEU A 93 22.37 0.99 -12.06
CA LEU A 93 21.63 1.13 -13.33
C LEU A 93 21.92 2.45 -14.07
N GLY A 94 22.87 3.29 -13.57
CA GLY A 94 23.28 4.51 -14.26
C GLY A 94 22.36 5.69 -14.04
N ASN A 95 21.77 5.83 -12.85
CA ASN A 95 20.94 6.98 -12.44
C ASN A 95 19.72 7.22 -13.36
N PRO A 96 18.80 6.26 -13.48
CA PRO A 96 17.63 6.39 -14.32
C PRO A 96 16.70 7.52 -13.87
N ARG A 97 16.02 8.17 -14.82
CA ARG A 97 14.90 9.06 -14.53
C ARG A 97 13.63 8.21 -14.36
N TRP A 98 12.77 8.59 -13.41
CA TRP A 98 11.61 7.81 -13.05
C TRP A 98 10.35 8.26 -13.78
N PHE A 99 9.64 7.32 -14.43
CA PHE A 99 8.34 7.56 -15.02
C PHE A 99 7.33 8.07 -13.98
N GLU A 100 7.35 7.51 -12.76
CA GLU A 100 6.45 7.87 -11.68
C GLU A 100 6.70 9.27 -11.12
N GLN A 101 7.86 9.88 -11.39
CA GLN A 101 8.21 11.23 -10.94
C GLN A 101 8.05 12.31 -12.03
N LEU A 102 7.59 11.94 -13.22
CA LEU A 102 7.30 12.92 -14.27
C LEU A 102 6.26 13.93 -13.77
N ASP A 103 6.47 15.22 -14.05
CA ASP A 103 5.66 16.34 -13.60
C ASP A 103 5.55 16.44 -12.06
N ASP A 104 6.52 15.92 -11.29
CA ASP A 104 6.63 16.22 -9.86
C ASP A 104 6.94 17.69 -9.65
N ARG A 105 6.29 18.30 -8.65
CA ARG A 105 6.52 19.71 -8.29
C ARG A 105 7.94 19.95 -7.77
N ASP A 106 8.53 18.93 -7.18
CA ASP A 106 9.91 18.93 -6.70
C ASP A 106 10.60 17.63 -7.15
N PRO A 107 11.31 17.64 -8.31
CA PRO A 107 12.03 16.47 -8.81
C PRO A 107 13.17 16.00 -7.89
N ALA A 108 13.65 16.86 -6.99
CA ALA A 108 14.69 16.53 -6.02
C ALA A 108 14.13 15.93 -4.72
N ALA A 109 12.80 15.94 -4.53
CA ALA A 109 12.17 15.31 -3.39
C ALA A 109 12.45 13.80 -3.36
N GLU A 110 12.61 13.26 -2.15
CA GLU A 110 12.68 11.80 -1.98
C GLU A 110 11.45 11.14 -2.62
N PRO A 111 11.63 10.07 -3.43
CA PRO A 111 10.50 9.35 -4.01
C PRO A 111 9.54 8.89 -2.94
N ASP A 112 8.30 9.37 -2.98
CA ASP A 112 7.24 8.87 -2.11
C ASP A 112 6.67 7.58 -2.68
N ASN A 113 5.94 6.84 -1.86
CA ASN A 113 5.26 5.64 -2.31
C ASN A 113 4.26 5.98 -3.43
N PRO A 114 4.41 5.44 -4.67
CA PRO A 114 3.45 5.66 -5.76
C PRO A 114 2.05 5.20 -5.40
N LEU A 115 1.91 4.38 -4.35
CA LEU A 115 0.61 4.00 -3.78
C LEU A 115 -0.21 5.21 -3.31
N ALA A 116 0.41 6.35 -3.04
CA ALA A 116 -0.27 7.59 -2.70
C ALA A 116 -0.80 8.37 -3.92
N ALA A 117 -0.29 8.13 -5.12
CA ALA A 117 -0.68 8.83 -6.33
C ALA A 117 -2.01 8.30 -6.89
N GLY A 118 -3.07 9.13 -6.84
CA GLY A 118 -4.42 8.72 -7.24
C GLY A 118 -4.73 8.82 -8.73
N ARG A 119 -3.97 9.60 -9.52
CA ARG A 119 -4.20 9.81 -10.96
C ARG A 119 -2.87 9.97 -11.69
N LEU A 120 -2.84 9.48 -12.93
CA LEU A 120 -1.73 9.73 -13.85
C LEU A 120 -1.58 11.23 -14.12
N ARG A 121 -0.35 11.71 -14.12
CA ARG A 121 -0.02 13.10 -14.44
C ARG A 121 0.00 13.33 -15.96
N PRO A 122 -0.11 14.58 -16.44
CA PRO A 122 -0.19 14.86 -17.88
C PRO A 122 0.96 14.29 -18.69
N ALA A 123 2.21 14.33 -18.20
CA ALA A 123 3.35 13.75 -18.92
C ALA A 123 3.28 12.22 -18.97
N GLN A 124 2.86 11.56 -17.91
CA GLN A 124 2.65 10.12 -17.87
C GLN A 124 1.55 9.70 -18.86
N GLN A 125 0.41 10.40 -18.87
CA GLN A 125 -0.69 10.15 -19.81
C GLN A 125 -0.25 10.34 -21.27
N ARG A 126 0.58 11.37 -21.57
CA ARG A 126 1.12 11.60 -22.91
C ARG A 126 1.95 10.43 -23.39
N LEU A 127 2.89 9.94 -22.57
CA LEU A 127 3.74 8.79 -22.93
C LEU A 127 2.94 7.51 -23.12
N LEU A 128 1.99 7.22 -22.25
CA LEU A 128 1.11 6.06 -22.39
C LEU A 128 0.28 6.14 -23.67
N LYS A 129 -0.31 7.30 -23.95
CA LYS A 129 -1.08 7.53 -25.17
C LYS A 129 -0.22 7.45 -26.42
N GLN A 130 1.03 7.96 -26.36
CA GLN A 130 2.00 7.85 -27.45
C GLN A 130 2.35 6.38 -27.73
N ALA A 131 2.69 5.60 -26.69
CA ALA A 131 2.97 4.17 -26.86
C ALA A 131 1.77 3.41 -27.43
N TYR A 132 0.56 3.73 -26.98
CA TYR A 132 -0.69 3.15 -27.47
C TYR A 132 -0.91 3.46 -28.94
N GLN A 133 -0.74 4.72 -29.36
CA GLN A 133 -0.86 5.14 -30.76
C GLN A 133 0.18 4.45 -31.65
N GLN A 134 1.44 4.35 -31.20
CA GLN A 134 2.51 3.68 -31.94
C GLN A 134 2.23 2.18 -32.07
N CYS A 135 1.86 1.51 -30.98
CA CYS A 135 1.50 0.09 -30.99
C CYS A 135 0.33 -0.20 -31.94
N TYR A 136 -0.67 0.69 -31.94
CA TYR A 136 -1.82 0.59 -32.85
C TYR A 136 -1.42 0.79 -34.33
N ALA A 137 -0.52 1.73 -34.61
CA ALA A 137 -0.04 1.97 -35.96
C ALA A 137 0.84 0.84 -36.52
N GLU A 138 1.71 0.29 -35.66
CA GLU A 138 2.74 -0.67 -36.06
C GLU A 138 2.26 -2.13 -36.04
N SER A 139 1.29 -2.50 -35.18
CA SER A 139 0.88 -3.89 -34.95
C SER A 139 -0.55 -4.19 -35.42
N PRO A 140 -0.73 -4.91 -36.54
CA PRO A 140 -2.04 -5.39 -36.98
C PRO A 140 -2.73 -6.28 -35.93
N ALA A 141 -1.96 -7.12 -35.23
CA ALA A 141 -2.47 -7.98 -34.16
C ALA A 141 -3.03 -7.15 -33.00
N PHE A 142 -2.35 -6.06 -32.62
CA PHE A 142 -2.82 -5.15 -31.58
C PHE A 142 -4.09 -4.41 -32.03
N ARG A 143 -4.16 -3.92 -33.28
CA ARG A 143 -5.36 -3.30 -33.84
C ARG A 143 -6.57 -4.21 -33.74
N ALA A 144 -6.43 -5.45 -34.23
CA ALA A 144 -7.54 -6.43 -34.21
C ALA A 144 -8.03 -6.69 -32.78
N LYS A 145 -7.12 -6.84 -31.80
CA LYS A 145 -7.46 -7.04 -30.39
C LYS A 145 -8.13 -5.80 -29.79
N THR A 146 -7.64 -4.61 -30.08
CA THR A 146 -8.22 -3.33 -29.63
C THR A 146 -9.65 -3.18 -30.13
N HIS A 147 -9.91 -3.43 -31.42
CA HIS A 147 -11.26 -3.38 -31.97
C HIS A 147 -12.19 -4.39 -31.29
N LYS A 148 -11.70 -5.62 -31.06
CA LYS A 148 -12.47 -6.67 -30.39
C LYS A 148 -12.81 -6.31 -28.93
N LEU A 149 -11.89 -5.68 -28.20
CA LEU A 149 -12.12 -5.23 -26.83
C LEU A 149 -13.13 -4.09 -26.74
N LEU A 150 -13.07 -3.15 -27.70
CA LEU A 150 -13.95 -1.99 -27.76
C LEU A 150 -15.26 -2.26 -28.53
N GLU A 151 -15.46 -3.50 -29.00
CA GLU A 151 -16.66 -3.91 -29.76
C GLU A 151 -16.87 -3.08 -31.04
N LEU A 152 -15.73 -2.66 -31.66
CA LEU A 152 -15.70 -1.90 -32.91
C LEU A 152 -15.70 -2.86 -34.12
N PRO A 153 -16.13 -2.39 -35.31
CA PRO A 153 -15.97 -3.15 -36.55
C PRO A 153 -14.48 -3.54 -36.78
N PRO A 154 -14.22 -4.65 -37.48
CA PRO A 154 -12.85 -5.02 -37.84
C PRO A 154 -12.08 -3.82 -38.42
N PRO A 155 -10.80 -3.63 -38.05
CA PRO A 155 -10.03 -2.51 -38.59
C PRO A 155 -9.89 -2.65 -40.13
N ALA A 156 -10.06 -1.56 -40.85
CA ALA A 156 -9.77 -1.54 -42.27
C ALA A 156 -8.29 -1.87 -42.51
N GLU A 157 -8.01 -2.67 -43.53
CA GLU A 157 -6.63 -2.87 -43.98
C GLU A 157 -6.05 -1.54 -44.43
N PRO A 158 -4.80 -1.20 -44.04
CA PRO A 158 -4.15 0.01 -44.50
C PRO A 158 -4.04 -0.06 -46.03
N GLU A 159 -4.56 0.93 -46.74
CA GLU A 159 -4.32 1.07 -48.19
C GLU A 159 -2.80 1.19 -48.42
N GLU A 160 -2.27 0.41 -49.35
CA GLU A 160 -0.88 0.52 -49.78
C GLU A 160 -0.60 1.95 -50.24
N GLY A 161 0.29 2.66 -49.54
CA GLY A 161 0.62 4.07 -49.83
C GLY A 161 -0.16 5.12 -49.01
N ALA A 162 -0.97 4.72 -48.03
CA ALA A 162 -1.67 5.66 -47.16
C ALA A 162 -0.69 6.58 -46.42
N ARG A 163 -0.75 7.89 -46.70
CA ARG A 163 0.11 8.91 -46.06
C ARG A 163 -0.19 9.17 -44.58
N ARG A 164 -1.29 8.64 -44.03
CA ARG A 164 -1.68 8.83 -42.63
C ARG A 164 -1.70 7.50 -41.88
N GLN A 165 -1.01 7.49 -40.75
CA GLN A 165 -1.07 6.37 -39.84
C GLN A 165 -2.50 6.21 -39.26
N PRO A 166 -3.00 4.98 -39.06
CA PRO A 166 -4.30 4.75 -38.47
C PRO A 166 -4.34 5.32 -37.03
N LYS A 167 -5.42 6.04 -36.74
CA LYS A 167 -5.60 6.66 -35.41
C LYS A 167 -6.24 5.67 -34.46
N ALA A 168 -5.61 5.47 -33.30
CA ALA A 168 -6.11 4.57 -32.26
C ALA A 168 -7.40 5.10 -31.61
N PRO A 169 -8.43 4.25 -31.40
CA PRO A 169 -9.64 4.62 -30.69
C PRO A 169 -9.34 4.92 -29.22
N LEU A 170 -10.06 5.90 -28.65
CA LEU A 170 -9.91 6.34 -27.27
C LEU A 170 -11.19 6.11 -26.44
N ASP A 171 -12.05 5.26 -26.94
CA ASP A 171 -13.32 4.92 -26.30
C ASP A 171 -13.10 4.37 -24.89
N PRO A 172 -14.00 4.69 -23.95
CA PRO A 172 -13.92 4.18 -22.59
C PRO A 172 -14.07 2.65 -22.57
N PHE A 173 -13.21 1.99 -21.83
CA PHE A 173 -13.21 0.54 -21.63
C PHE A 173 -13.32 0.20 -20.15
N LYS A 174 -14.11 -0.81 -19.81
CA LYS A 174 -14.25 -1.32 -18.45
C LYS A 174 -14.09 -2.84 -18.42
N LEU A 175 -13.12 -3.33 -17.65
CA LEU A 175 -13.04 -4.74 -17.28
C LEU A 175 -14.06 -5.08 -16.18
N ALA A 176 -14.47 -6.33 -16.12
CA ALA A 176 -15.25 -6.84 -14.99
C ALA A 176 -14.48 -6.62 -13.68
N GLY A 177 -15.17 -6.10 -12.66
CA GLY A 177 -14.58 -5.79 -11.36
C GLY A 177 -13.96 -4.40 -11.21
N GLU A 178 -13.77 -3.66 -12.29
CA GLU A 178 -13.27 -2.28 -12.20
C GLU A 178 -14.38 -1.30 -11.78
N PHE A 179 -14.00 -0.24 -11.05
CA PHE A 179 -14.96 0.76 -10.57
C PHE A 179 -15.49 1.67 -11.69
N GLN A 180 -14.64 2.05 -12.62
CA GLN A 180 -14.95 3.01 -13.68
C GLN A 180 -14.36 2.57 -15.02
N ALA A 181 -14.97 3.04 -16.11
CA ALA A 181 -14.40 2.93 -17.42
C ALA A 181 -13.23 3.92 -17.59
N LEU A 182 -12.17 3.47 -18.24
CA LEU A 182 -10.97 4.24 -18.52
C LEU A 182 -10.62 4.11 -20.01
N PRO A 183 -9.85 5.05 -20.59
CA PRO A 183 -9.20 4.79 -21.87
C PRO A 183 -8.38 3.52 -21.83
N LEU A 184 -8.36 2.74 -22.90
CA LEU A 184 -7.77 1.41 -22.92
C LEU A 184 -6.29 1.40 -22.52
N TYR A 185 -5.51 2.43 -22.89
CA TYR A 185 -4.10 2.56 -22.49
C TYR A 185 -3.92 2.76 -20.98
N GLU A 186 -4.85 3.43 -20.29
CA GLU A 186 -4.84 3.56 -18.83
C GLU A 186 -5.23 2.25 -18.15
N ALA A 187 -6.22 1.52 -18.73
CA ALA A 187 -6.59 0.20 -18.25
C ALA A 187 -5.43 -0.80 -18.39
N PHE A 188 -4.71 -0.78 -19.52
CA PHE A 188 -3.49 -1.59 -19.69
C PHE A 188 -2.42 -1.25 -18.65
N HIS A 189 -2.12 0.03 -18.45
CA HIS A 189 -1.15 0.47 -17.45
C HIS A 189 -1.52 0.02 -16.04
N ALA A 190 -2.79 0.17 -15.65
CA ALA A 190 -3.26 -0.22 -14.32
C ALA A 190 -3.14 -1.74 -14.08
N GLN A 191 -3.50 -2.57 -15.07
CA GLN A 191 -3.40 -4.03 -14.91
C GLN A 191 -1.98 -4.55 -15.09
N ALA A 192 -1.15 -3.91 -15.92
CA ALA A 192 0.26 -4.23 -16.03
C ALA A 192 1.01 -3.95 -14.72
N GLY A 193 0.82 -2.77 -14.11
CA GLY A 193 1.39 -2.45 -12.81
C GLY A 193 0.91 -3.40 -11.70
N PHE A 194 -0.36 -3.82 -11.74
CA PHE A 194 -0.86 -4.84 -10.82
C PHE A 194 -0.15 -6.19 -11.03
N ALA A 195 0.01 -6.65 -12.28
CA ALA A 195 0.75 -7.89 -12.58
C ALA A 195 2.21 -7.83 -12.14
N GLU A 196 2.91 -6.71 -12.41
CA GLU A 196 4.29 -6.49 -11.97
C GLU A 196 4.42 -6.48 -10.44
N SER A 197 3.48 -5.87 -9.73
CA SER A 197 3.46 -5.90 -8.26
C SER A 197 3.35 -7.31 -7.68
N LEU A 198 2.71 -8.24 -8.43
CA LEU A 198 2.65 -9.66 -8.10
C LEU A 198 3.95 -10.42 -8.46
N GLY A 199 4.97 -9.74 -8.98
CA GLY A 199 6.22 -10.35 -9.44
C GLY A 199 6.10 -11.03 -10.81
N LEU A 200 5.01 -10.80 -11.53
CA LEU A 200 4.80 -11.33 -12.88
C LEU A 200 5.45 -10.41 -13.93
N ARG A 201 5.91 -10.99 -15.03
CA ARG A 201 6.38 -10.23 -16.19
C ARG A 201 5.28 -10.13 -17.22
N VAL A 202 4.84 -8.93 -17.49
CA VAL A 202 3.70 -8.66 -18.39
C VAL A 202 3.95 -9.25 -19.77
N GLU A 203 5.16 -9.11 -20.30
CA GLU A 203 5.54 -9.60 -21.63
C GLU A 203 5.61 -11.13 -21.72
N ARG A 204 5.64 -11.83 -20.58
CA ARG A 204 5.71 -13.29 -20.48
C ARG A 204 4.41 -13.94 -20.02
N LEU A 205 3.36 -13.14 -19.85
CA LEU A 205 2.05 -13.66 -19.49
C LEU A 205 1.48 -14.52 -20.63
N ASP A 206 1.25 -15.78 -20.34
CA ASP A 206 0.60 -16.71 -21.26
C ASP A 206 -0.92 -16.71 -20.99
N SER A 207 -1.67 -16.02 -21.86
CA SER A 207 -3.13 -15.91 -21.74
C SER A 207 -3.83 -17.28 -21.77
N GLY A 208 -3.23 -18.28 -22.42
CA GLY A 208 -3.74 -19.63 -22.47
C GLY A 208 -3.78 -20.34 -21.11
N LYS A 209 -2.81 -20.01 -20.23
CA LYS A 209 -2.72 -20.59 -18.88
C LYS A 209 -3.53 -19.83 -17.83
N LEU A 210 -4.09 -18.68 -18.16
CA LEU A 210 -4.91 -17.92 -17.23
C LEU A 210 -6.33 -18.45 -17.19
N GLU A 211 -6.83 -18.74 -16.00
CA GLU A 211 -8.20 -19.18 -15.76
C GLU A 211 -9.18 -17.99 -15.72
N CYS A 212 -9.43 -17.39 -16.87
CA CYS A 212 -10.36 -16.28 -17.05
C CYS A 212 -11.09 -16.35 -18.39
N GLY A 213 -12.06 -15.46 -18.58
CA GLY A 213 -12.86 -15.40 -19.80
C GLY A 213 -12.08 -14.99 -21.04
N LEU A 214 -12.70 -15.17 -22.22
CA LEU A 214 -12.06 -14.84 -23.49
C LEU A 214 -11.74 -13.34 -23.60
N ARG A 215 -12.59 -12.47 -23.05
CA ARG A 215 -12.38 -11.02 -23.06
C ARG A 215 -11.13 -10.63 -22.26
N GLU A 216 -10.94 -11.22 -21.08
CA GLU A 216 -9.74 -11.01 -20.26
C GLU A 216 -8.48 -11.56 -20.94
N LYS A 217 -8.57 -12.72 -21.61
CA LYS A 217 -7.43 -13.28 -22.37
C LYS A 217 -7.00 -12.36 -23.51
N ILE A 218 -7.96 -11.84 -24.29
CA ILE A 218 -7.67 -10.86 -25.36
C ILE A 218 -7.07 -9.58 -24.76
N PHE A 219 -7.57 -9.14 -23.61
CA PHE A 219 -7.03 -7.98 -22.91
C PHE A 219 -5.58 -8.20 -22.51
N VAL A 220 -5.24 -9.35 -21.93
CA VAL A 220 -3.84 -9.69 -21.53
C VAL A 220 -2.91 -9.73 -22.75
N GLU A 221 -3.35 -10.32 -23.86
CA GLU A 221 -2.55 -10.35 -25.09
C GLU A 221 -2.31 -8.96 -25.69
N ALA A 222 -3.34 -8.11 -25.69
CA ALA A 222 -3.20 -6.72 -26.14
C ALA A 222 -2.33 -5.92 -25.16
N MET A 223 -2.52 -6.10 -23.86
CA MET A 223 -1.70 -5.48 -22.81
C MET A 223 -0.22 -5.84 -22.95
N ALA A 224 0.12 -7.10 -23.22
CA ALA A 224 1.52 -7.53 -23.41
C ALA A 224 2.18 -6.83 -24.61
N LEU A 225 1.49 -6.71 -25.74
CA LEU A 225 1.98 -5.98 -26.92
C LEU A 225 2.17 -4.49 -26.60
N PHE A 226 1.18 -3.86 -25.97
CA PHE A 226 1.25 -2.47 -25.54
C PHE A 226 2.42 -2.25 -24.56
N TRP A 227 2.57 -3.12 -23.58
CA TRP A 227 3.59 -2.99 -22.53
C TRP A 227 4.99 -3.09 -23.11
N ALA A 228 5.22 -4.01 -24.05
CA ALA A 228 6.51 -4.13 -24.75
C ALA A 228 6.88 -2.81 -25.49
N ARG A 229 5.91 -2.18 -26.20
CA ARG A 229 6.12 -0.88 -26.87
C ARG A 229 6.33 0.25 -25.86
N PHE A 230 5.54 0.28 -24.78
CA PHE A 230 5.68 1.28 -23.72
C PHE A 230 7.07 1.21 -23.05
N GLN A 231 7.54 0.02 -22.70
CA GLN A 231 8.88 -0.18 -22.14
C GLN A 231 10.00 0.20 -23.13
N ALA A 232 9.79 0.00 -24.43
CA ALA A 232 10.72 0.47 -25.47
C ALA A 232 10.75 2.00 -25.51
N LEU A 233 9.58 2.65 -25.52
CA LEU A 233 9.48 4.12 -25.51
C LEU A 233 10.15 4.72 -24.25
N LEU A 234 9.94 4.13 -23.08
CA LEU A 234 10.60 4.60 -21.85
C LEU A 234 12.13 4.54 -21.98
N ARG A 235 12.67 3.47 -22.56
CA ARG A 235 14.13 3.37 -22.81
C ARG A 235 14.64 4.39 -23.80
N GLU A 236 13.89 4.68 -24.87
CA GLU A 236 14.19 5.73 -25.84
C GLU A 236 14.25 7.12 -25.16
N GLU A 237 13.37 7.37 -24.20
CA GLU A 237 13.29 8.62 -23.42
C GLU A 237 14.24 8.68 -22.21
N GLY A 238 15.04 7.64 -21.97
CA GLY A 238 15.90 7.53 -20.77
C GLY A 238 15.13 7.43 -19.46
N LEU A 239 13.93 6.83 -19.51
CA LEU A 239 13.04 6.65 -18.37
C LEU A 239 12.96 5.19 -17.95
N MET A 240 12.63 4.97 -16.68
CA MET A 240 12.40 3.63 -16.10
C MET A 240 11.25 3.71 -15.10
N THR A 241 10.45 2.62 -14.98
CA THR A 241 9.49 2.47 -13.87
C THR A 241 10.18 1.91 -12.64
N PHE A 242 9.64 2.19 -11.43
CA PHE A 242 10.16 1.56 -10.22
C PHE A 242 10.05 0.04 -10.26
N ASP A 243 8.98 -0.49 -10.83
CA ASP A 243 8.78 -1.93 -10.96
C ASP A 243 9.85 -2.58 -11.85
N ALA A 244 10.19 -1.95 -12.97
CA ALA A 244 11.29 -2.40 -13.83
C ALA A 244 12.64 -2.36 -13.08
N ALA A 245 12.87 -1.35 -12.23
CA ALA A 245 14.09 -1.27 -11.43
C ALA A 245 14.15 -2.39 -10.37
N PHE A 246 13.05 -2.68 -9.66
CA PHE A 246 12.99 -3.82 -8.73
C PHE A 246 13.35 -5.13 -9.42
N GLN A 247 12.81 -5.36 -10.61
CA GLN A 247 13.09 -6.56 -11.40
C GLN A 247 14.55 -6.64 -11.81
N GLN A 248 15.10 -5.58 -12.43
CA GLN A 248 16.47 -5.56 -12.92
C GLN A 248 17.50 -5.68 -11.80
N LEU A 249 17.30 -5.00 -10.68
CA LEU A 249 18.17 -5.11 -9.51
C LEU A 249 18.09 -6.50 -8.90
N GLY A 250 16.91 -7.10 -8.82
CA GLY A 250 16.72 -8.47 -8.37
C GLY A 250 17.49 -9.48 -9.23
N GLU A 251 17.44 -9.33 -10.56
CA GLU A 251 18.19 -10.18 -11.50
C GLU A 251 19.70 -10.02 -11.37
N ARG A 252 20.19 -8.77 -11.26
CA ARG A 252 21.63 -8.51 -11.06
C ARG A 252 22.13 -9.08 -9.73
N MET A 253 21.32 -9.02 -8.66
CA MET A 253 21.66 -9.67 -7.39
C MET A 253 21.72 -11.19 -7.53
N ALA A 254 20.76 -11.79 -8.22
CA ALA A 254 20.74 -13.24 -8.46
C ALA A 254 21.93 -13.71 -9.33
N GLY A 255 22.31 -12.91 -10.33
CA GLY A 255 23.46 -13.16 -11.20
C GLY A 255 24.83 -12.87 -10.56
N GLY A 256 24.88 -12.40 -9.32
CA GLY A 256 26.14 -12.14 -8.62
C GLY A 256 26.87 -10.86 -9.07
N ALA A 257 26.27 -10.03 -9.89
CA ALA A 257 26.91 -8.87 -10.53
C ALA A 257 27.05 -7.61 -9.63
N LEU A 258 26.56 -7.63 -8.38
CA LEU A 258 26.62 -6.48 -7.49
C LEU A 258 27.78 -6.57 -6.50
N ALA A 259 28.49 -5.44 -6.34
CA ALA A 259 29.54 -5.28 -5.35
C ALA A 259 28.97 -5.31 -3.91
N GLU A 260 29.80 -5.74 -2.96
CA GLU A 260 29.43 -5.78 -1.54
C GLU A 260 29.12 -4.37 -1.00
N THR A 261 29.91 -3.38 -1.41
CA THR A 261 29.76 -1.98 -0.99
C THR A 261 28.40 -1.40 -1.31
N ALA A 262 27.82 -1.71 -2.48
CA ALA A 262 26.51 -1.26 -2.88
C ALA A 262 25.37 -1.85 -2.02
N LEU A 263 25.59 -3.05 -1.46
CA LEU A 263 24.60 -3.74 -0.63
C LEU A 263 24.84 -3.56 0.87
N ALA A 264 25.98 -3.04 1.28
CA ALA A 264 26.33 -2.82 2.69
C ALA A 264 25.24 -2.08 3.51
N PRO A 265 24.58 -1.03 2.99
CA PRO A 265 23.48 -0.34 3.70
C PRO A 265 22.29 -1.24 4.06
N PHE A 266 22.12 -2.33 3.37
CA PHE A 266 21.01 -3.27 3.57
C PHE A 266 21.36 -4.48 4.42
N THR A 267 22.54 -4.51 5.05
CA THR A 267 22.96 -5.62 5.92
C THR A 267 21.97 -5.86 7.05
N HIS A 268 21.47 -4.79 7.67
CA HIS A 268 20.47 -4.85 8.72
C HIS A 268 19.24 -4.07 8.28
N LEU A 269 18.16 -4.78 7.93
CA LEU A 269 16.90 -4.21 7.49
C LEU A 269 15.85 -4.27 8.58
N LEU A 270 15.22 -3.12 8.85
CA LEU A 270 14.01 -3.02 9.64
C LEU A 270 12.91 -2.44 8.76
N ILE A 271 11.82 -3.16 8.56
CA ILE A 271 10.74 -2.75 7.65
C ILE A 271 9.47 -2.52 8.45
N ASP A 272 9.02 -1.26 8.48
CA ASP A 272 7.74 -0.85 9.06
C ASP A 272 6.60 -1.13 8.08
N GLU A 273 5.39 -1.32 8.60
CA GLU A 273 4.17 -1.60 7.84
C GLU A 273 4.32 -2.80 6.85
N PHE A 274 5.01 -3.86 7.28
CA PHE A 274 5.35 -5.00 6.41
C PHE A 274 4.12 -5.69 5.78
N GLN A 275 2.93 -5.53 6.34
CA GLN A 275 1.68 -6.04 5.77
C GLN A 275 1.29 -5.38 4.43
N ASP A 276 1.95 -4.29 4.07
CA ASP A 276 1.69 -3.56 2.82
C ASP A 276 2.71 -3.89 1.70
N VAL A 277 3.62 -4.84 1.94
CA VAL A 277 4.56 -5.30 0.90
C VAL A 277 3.83 -6.11 -0.18
N SER A 278 4.34 -6.05 -1.40
CA SER A 278 3.90 -6.85 -2.54
C SER A 278 4.82 -8.05 -2.78
N PRO A 279 4.39 -9.07 -3.53
CA PRO A 279 5.25 -10.17 -3.97
C PRO A 279 6.55 -9.71 -4.63
N GLN A 280 6.51 -8.67 -5.45
CA GLN A 280 7.71 -8.11 -6.09
C GLN A 280 8.73 -7.60 -5.07
N ILE A 281 8.27 -6.87 -4.05
CA ILE A 281 9.14 -6.42 -2.97
C ILE A 281 9.73 -7.62 -2.21
N VAL A 282 8.92 -8.66 -1.95
CA VAL A 282 9.41 -9.89 -1.30
C VAL A 282 10.48 -10.59 -2.15
N LEU A 283 10.29 -10.69 -3.46
CA LEU A 283 11.28 -11.26 -4.39
C LEU A 283 12.60 -10.48 -4.35
N TRP A 284 12.52 -9.15 -4.36
CA TRP A 284 13.69 -8.28 -4.25
C TRP A 284 14.41 -8.47 -2.90
N LEU A 285 13.67 -8.48 -1.79
CA LEU A 285 14.23 -8.72 -0.45
C LEU A 285 14.89 -10.11 -0.34
N GLN A 286 14.30 -11.14 -0.95
CA GLN A 286 14.88 -12.47 -1.00
C GLN A 286 16.20 -12.50 -1.79
N ALA A 287 16.25 -11.83 -2.94
CA ALA A 287 17.47 -11.73 -3.75
C ALA A 287 18.57 -10.99 -2.97
N LEU A 288 18.22 -9.87 -2.33
CA LEU A 288 19.11 -9.09 -1.50
C LEU A 288 19.67 -9.90 -0.32
N HIS A 289 18.80 -10.53 0.46
CA HIS A 289 19.20 -11.33 1.63
C HIS A 289 20.10 -12.52 1.23
N ARG A 290 19.77 -13.20 0.14
CA ARG A 290 20.61 -14.29 -0.40
C ARG A 290 21.98 -13.79 -0.82
N ARG A 291 22.02 -12.65 -1.54
CA ARG A 291 23.28 -12.09 -2.02
C ARG A 291 24.19 -11.65 -0.87
N LEU A 292 23.68 -10.94 0.12
CA LEU A 292 24.43 -10.58 1.33
C LEU A 292 24.99 -11.81 2.05
N ALA A 293 24.17 -12.84 2.20
CA ALA A 293 24.59 -14.08 2.85
C ALA A 293 25.68 -14.84 2.09
N THR A 294 25.72 -14.78 0.75
CA THR A 294 26.77 -15.40 -0.07
C THR A 294 28.09 -14.61 -0.01
N GLN A 295 28.05 -13.33 0.33
CA GLN A 295 29.22 -12.49 0.53
C GLN A 295 29.87 -12.65 1.93
N GLY A 296 29.42 -13.62 2.73
CA GLY A 296 29.91 -13.84 4.10
C GLY A 296 29.34 -12.88 5.13
N THR A 297 28.44 -11.97 4.73
CA THR A 297 27.74 -11.07 5.64
C THR A 297 26.66 -11.82 6.42
N ALA A 298 26.44 -11.48 7.68
CA ALA A 298 25.33 -11.99 8.49
C ALA A 298 24.13 -11.03 8.43
N PRO A 299 23.29 -11.07 7.37
CA PRO A 299 22.19 -10.12 7.21
C PRO A 299 21.10 -10.39 8.24
N SER A 300 20.43 -9.31 8.67
CA SER A 300 19.25 -9.42 9.52
C SER A 300 18.06 -8.68 8.90
N LEU A 301 16.87 -9.26 9.08
CA LEU A 301 15.61 -8.67 8.62
C LEU A 301 14.59 -8.71 9.77
N MET A 302 14.12 -7.54 10.17
CA MET A 302 13.03 -7.39 11.10
C MET A 302 11.83 -6.77 10.39
N ALA A 303 10.75 -7.53 10.30
CA ALA A 303 9.47 -7.08 9.78
C ALA A 303 8.56 -6.68 10.95
N ILE A 304 8.02 -5.46 10.93
CA ILE A 304 7.01 -5.01 11.89
C ILE A 304 5.77 -4.54 11.14
N GLY A 305 4.58 -4.88 11.65
CA GLY A 305 3.35 -4.50 10.96
C GLY A 305 2.09 -4.91 11.69
N ASP A 306 0.96 -4.54 11.09
CA ASP A 306 -0.37 -4.90 11.54
C ASP A 306 -1.15 -5.53 10.37
N ASP A 307 -1.20 -6.85 10.32
CA ASP A 307 -1.95 -7.59 9.28
C ASP A 307 -3.44 -7.24 9.26
N TRP A 308 -3.98 -6.76 10.39
CA TRP A 308 -5.35 -6.27 10.50
C TRP A 308 -5.56 -4.91 9.81
N GLN A 309 -4.48 -4.15 9.52
CA GLN A 309 -4.48 -2.89 8.80
C GLN A 309 -3.96 -2.98 7.35
N SER A 310 -3.91 -4.19 6.78
CA SER A 310 -3.57 -4.38 5.36
C SER A 310 -4.75 -4.00 4.47
N ILE A 311 -4.66 -2.86 3.79
CA ILE A 311 -5.74 -2.24 3.00
C ILE A 311 -5.31 -1.78 1.60
N TYR A 312 -4.21 -2.32 1.07
CA TYR A 312 -3.70 -2.00 -0.26
C TYR A 312 -3.63 -3.21 -1.19
N GLY A 313 -4.46 -4.24 -0.95
CA GLY A 313 -4.53 -5.44 -1.79
C GLY A 313 -4.92 -5.15 -3.23
N TRP A 314 -5.72 -4.10 -3.46
CA TRP A 314 -6.05 -3.62 -4.78
C TRP A 314 -4.84 -3.16 -5.62
N ARG A 315 -3.67 -3.02 -5.01
CA ARG A 315 -2.36 -2.73 -5.62
C ARG A 315 -1.37 -3.90 -5.48
N GLY A 316 -1.83 -5.09 -5.12
CA GLY A 316 -1.02 -6.31 -5.06
C GLY A 316 -0.33 -6.56 -3.72
N SER A 317 -0.52 -5.73 -2.68
CA SER A 317 -0.04 -6.08 -1.33
C SER A 317 -0.91 -7.17 -0.71
N SER A 318 -0.36 -7.94 0.22
CA SER A 318 -1.13 -8.94 0.95
C SER A 318 -0.55 -9.22 2.34
N PRO A 319 -1.40 -9.30 3.38
CA PRO A 319 -0.97 -9.70 4.71
C PRO A 319 -0.47 -11.15 4.75
N GLU A 320 -0.81 -12.00 3.77
CA GLU A 320 -0.30 -13.38 3.67
C GLU A 320 1.23 -13.42 3.63
N LEU A 321 1.85 -12.45 2.94
CA LEU A 321 3.31 -12.35 2.85
C LEU A 321 3.97 -12.12 4.21
N PHE A 322 3.29 -11.41 5.12
CA PHE A 322 3.75 -11.15 6.47
C PHE A 322 3.44 -12.33 7.41
N ILE A 323 2.26 -12.91 7.31
CA ILE A 323 1.82 -14.04 8.14
C ILE A 323 2.66 -15.28 7.81
N ASP A 324 2.87 -15.57 6.51
CA ASP A 324 3.69 -16.69 6.02
C ASP A 324 5.19 -16.33 5.85
N PHE A 325 5.70 -15.37 6.63
CA PHE A 325 7.06 -14.84 6.54
C PHE A 325 8.14 -15.93 6.43
N ASP A 326 8.05 -16.98 7.23
CA ASP A 326 9.03 -18.08 7.24
C ASP A 326 9.05 -18.89 5.91
N ARG A 327 7.96 -18.88 5.14
CA ARG A 327 7.91 -19.44 3.78
C ARG A 327 8.76 -18.64 2.82
N HIS A 328 8.80 -17.34 2.98
CA HIS A 328 9.52 -16.41 2.11
C HIS A 328 10.97 -16.20 2.56
N PHE A 329 11.22 -16.21 3.87
CA PHE A 329 12.52 -16.00 4.48
C PHE A 329 12.87 -17.16 5.42
N PRO A 330 13.21 -18.34 4.88
CA PRO A 330 13.53 -19.50 5.70
C PRO A 330 14.84 -19.28 6.47
N SER A 331 14.82 -19.52 7.77
CA SER A 331 16.01 -19.50 8.62
C SER A 331 16.94 -20.65 8.27
N ARG A 332 18.26 -20.40 8.28
CA ARG A 332 19.25 -21.46 8.06
C ARG A 332 19.28 -22.43 9.25
N GLY A 333 19.18 -23.72 8.97
CA GLY A 333 19.18 -24.79 9.96
C GLY A 333 17.80 -25.46 10.12
N ARG A 334 17.83 -26.79 10.36
CA ARG A 334 16.62 -27.63 10.41
C ARG A 334 15.68 -27.17 11.53
N GLY A 335 14.43 -26.81 11.19
CA GLY A 335 13.40 -26.44 12.18
C GLY A 335 13.51 -25.03 12.79
N ARG A 336 14.46 -24.19 12.35
CA ARG A 336 14.55 -22.81 12.85
C ARG A 336 13.51 -21.92 12.15
N LYS A 337 12.73 -21.21 12.95
CA LYS A 337 11.77 -20.20 12.48
C LYS A 337 12.25 -18.81 12.88
N SER A 338 11.69 -17.77 12.22
CA SER A 338 11.88 -16.38 12.65
C SER A 338 11.36 -16.18 14.09
N ALA A 339 11.93 -15.20 14.81
CA ALA A 339 11.31 -14.77 16.06
C ALA A 339 9.93 -14.18 15.78
N LEU A 340 8.90 -14.74 16.38
CA LEU A 340 7.53 -14.19 16.34
C LEU A 340 7.25 -13.48 17.66
N LEU A 341 6.92 -12.19 17.56
CA LEU A 341 6.66 -11.32 18.70
C LEU A 341 5.34 -10.57 18.46
N VAL A 342 4.57 -10.29 19.53
CA VAL A 342 3.28 -9.61 19.46
C VAL A 342 3.27 -8.40 20.40
N LEU A 343 2.81 -7.24 19.90
CA LEU A 343 2.52 -6.05 20.72
C LEU A 343 1.03 -6.02 21.06
N GLU A 344 0.69 -6.31 22.31
CA GLU A 344 -0.69 -6.49 22.74
C GLU A 344 -1.33 -5.23 23.35
N THR A 345 -0.53 -4.29 23.85
CA THR A 345 -1.05 -3.09 24.53
C THR A 345 -1.40 -2.01 23.52
N ASN A 346 -2.65 -1.55 23.54
CA ASN A 346 -3.12 -0.41 22.75
C ASN A 346 -3.10 0.86 23.61
N TYR A 347 -2.25 1.82 23.25
CA TYR A 347 -2.10 3.12 23.94
C TYR A 347 -3.00 4.22 23.37
N ARG A 348 -3.74 3.93 22.30
CA ARG A 348 -4.56 4.91 21.58
C ARG A 348 -6.00 4.93 22.05
N SER A 349 -6.69 3.82 21.91
CA SER A 349 -8.16 3.76 22.03
C SER A 349 -8.59 3.12 23.34
N VAL A 350 -9.79 3.51 23.80
CA VAL A 350 -10.46 2.86 24.92
C VAL A 350 -10.94 1.45 24.56
N GLU A 351 -11.15 0.60 25.55
CA GLU A 351 -11.51 -0.82 25.38
C GLU A 351 -12.72 -1.06 24.46
N PRO A 352 -13.86 -0.32 24.58
CA PRO A 352 -15.01 -0.57 23.71
C PRO A 352 -14.72 -0.43 22.21
N ILE A 353 -13.81 0.47 21.83
CA ILE A 353 -13.39 0.66 20.42
C ILE A 353 -12.56 -0.55 19.96
N ILE A 354 -11.65 -1.03 20.80
CA ILE A 354 -10.81 -2.19 20.50
C ILE A 354 -11.69 -3.42 20.27
N ARG A 355 -12.59 -3.70 21.21
CA ARG A 355 -13.54 -4.81 21.13
C ARG A 355 -14.40 -4.78 19.87
N ASP A 356 -14.94 -3.62 19.51
CA ASP A 356 -15.78 -3.48 18.31
C ASP A 356 -14.94 -3.64 17.03
N GLY A 357 -13.69 -3.18 17.03
CA GLY A 357 -12.73 -3.45 15.96
C GLY A 357 -12.42 -4.94 15.79
N GLU A 358 -12.15 -5.64 16.89
CA GLU A 358 -11.90 -7.09 16.88
C GLU A 358 -13.14 -7.88 16.43
N LYS A 359 -14.35 -7.43 16.84
CA LYS A 359 -15.63 -8.03 16.41
C LYS A 359 -15.79 -8.01 14.89
N VAL A 360 -15.44 -6.91 14.24
CA VAL A 360 -15.45 -6.82 12.77
C VAL A 360 -14.45 -7.79 12.14
N LEU A 361 -13.28 -7.94 12.74
CA LEU A 361 -12.24 -8.82 12.24
C LEU A 361 -12.54 -10.32 12.43
N ALA A 362 -13.55 -10.67 13.24
CA ALA A 362 -14.00 -12.07 13.34
C ALA A 362 -14.45 -12.64 11.98
N GLY A 363 -14.90 -11.80 11.04
CA GLY A 363 -15.25 -12.20 9.69
C GLY A 363 -14.08 -12.38 8.72
N VAL A 364 -12.86 -11.99 9.09
CA VAL A 364 -11.67 -12.11 8.23
C VAL A 364 -11.15 -13.55 8.27
N ARG A 365 -10.99 -14.16 7.09
CA ARG A 365 -10.57 -15.57 6.94
C ARG A 365 -9.09 -15.78 7.25
N PHE A 366 -8.26 -14.85 6.82
CA PHE A 366 -6.82 -14.99 6.94
C PHE A 366 -6.21 -13.84 7.73
N LYS A 367 -5.88 -14.09 8.99
CA LYS A 367 -5.26 -13.13 9.91
C LYS A 367 -4.41 -13.82 10.96
N GLN A 368 -3.45 -13.10 11.54
CA GLN A 368 -2.74 -13.54 12.73
C GLN A 368 -3.65 -13.38 13.94
N ASP A 369 -3.76 -14.43 14.73
CA ASP A 369 -4.45 -14.35 16.02
C ASP A 369 -3.61 -13.53 17.00
N LYS A 370 -4.21 -12.46 17.48
CA LYS A 370 -3.66 -11.57 18.51
C LYS A 370 -4.81 -10.90 19.24
N THR A 371 -4.57 -10.48 20.48
CA THR A 371 -5.52 -9.72 21.29
C THR A 371 -4.92 -8.39 21.66
N CYS A 372 -5.73 -7.33 21.66
CA CYS A 372 -5.29 -6.02 22.07
C CYS A 372 -5.93 -5.64 23.41
N ARG A 373 -5.13 -5.10 24.33
CA ARG A 373 -5.60 -4.63 25.65
C ARG A 373 -5.45 -3.13 25.71
N ALA A 374 -6.53 -2.44 26.13
CA ALA A 374 -6.48 -1.00 26.31
C ALA A 374 -5.55 -0.61 27.45
N PHE A 375 -4.70 0.38 27.21
CA PHE A 375 -3.95 1.09 28.25
C PHE A 375 -4.76 2.22 28.86
N ARG A 376 -5.59 2.90 28.03
CA ARG A 376 -6.40 4.03 28.48
C ARG A 376 -7.62 3.58 29.30
N PRO A 377 -7.88 4.17 30.46
CA PRO A 377 -9.12 3.94 31.20
C PRO A 377 -10.32 4.53 30.45
N ILE A 378 -11.47 3.92 30.62
CA ILE A 378 -12.74 4.44 30.11
C ILE A 378 -13.16 5.64 30.97
N GLN A 379 -13.54 6.74 30.32
CA GLN A 379 -14.09 7.92 30.97
C GLN A 379 -15.60 8.06 30.68
N PRO A 380 -16.36 8.85 31.48
CA PRO A 380 -17.76 9.11 31.23
C PRO A 380 -18.01 9.61 29.81
N GLY A 381 -18.94 8.99 29.11
CA GLY A 381 -19.27 9.30 27.74
C GLY A 381 -18.43 8.60 26.66
N ASP A 382 -17.41 7.81 27.03
CA ASP A 382 -16.70 6.97 26.08
C ASP A 382 -17.57 5.80 25.62
N HIS A 383 -17.46 5.46 24.35
CA HIS A 383 -18.17 4.30 23.80
C HIS A 383 -17.46 3.74 22.57
N GLY A 384 -17.75 2.50 22.24
CA GLY A 384 -17.35 1.87 20.99
C GLY A 384 -18.10 2.43 19.78
N VAL A 385 -18.40 1.57 18.82
CA VAL A 385 -19.11 1.99 17.62
C VAL A 385 -20.60 2.17 17.90
N LYS A 386 -21.09 3.41 17.80
CA LYS A 386 -22.52 3.73 17.79
C LYS A 386 -23.01 3.75 16.35
N LEU A 387 -23.81 2.75 15.96
CA LEU A 387 -24.42 2.70 14.65
C LEU A 387 -25.60 3.65 14.56
N VAL A 388 -25.66 4.43 13.47
CA VAL A 388 -26.80 5.29 13.11
C VAL A 388 -27.38 4.76 11.79
N PRO A 389 -28.32 3.80 11.87
CA PRO A 389 -28.94 3.18 10.69
C PRO A 389 -29.97 4.10 10.03
N ARG A 390 -30.39 3.74 8.80
CA ARG A 390 -31.36 4.50 8.00
C ARG A 390 -30.93 5.92 7.72
N PHE A 391 -29.61 6.13 7.63
CA PHE A 391 -29.06 7.45 7.33
C PHE A 391 -29.10 7.73 5.83
N ASP A 392 -29.72 8.85 5.47
CA ASP A 392 -29.66 9.43 4.12
C ASP A 392 -28.94 10.77 4.21
N LEU A 393 -27.79 10.87 3.52
CA LEU A 393 -26.92 12.03 3.59
C LEU A 393 -27.63 13.31 3.13
N ARG A 394 -28.45 13.25 2.06
CA ARG A 394 -29.13 14.42 1.52
C ARG A 394 -30.21 14.94 2.47
N ALA A 395 -31.00 14.03 3.01
CA ALA A 395 -32.12 14.38 3.90
C ALA A 395 -31.67 14.76 5.32
N GLN A 396 -30.55 14.20 5.80
CA GLN A 396 -30.14 14.29 7.21
C GLN A 396 -28.80 15.02 7.41
N LEU A 397 -28.27 15.69 6.37
CA LEU A 397 -27.03 16.47 6.47
C LEU A 397 -27.05 17.47 7.64
N PRO A 398 -28.11 18.27 7.90
CA PRO A 398 -28.12 19.18 9.03
C PRO A 398 -27.96 18.49 10.40
N LYS A 399 -28.53 17.28 10.55
CA LYS A 399 -28.38 16.49 11.78
C LYS A 399 -26.95 15.98 11.96
N LEU A 400 -26.29 15.55 10.86
CA LEU A 400 -24.89 15.14 10.88
C LEU A 400 -23.97 16.32 11.24
N LEU A 401 -24.20 17.49 10.67
CA LEU A 401 -23.43 18.70 10.99
C LEU A 401 -23.58 19.13 12.46
N ALA A 402 -24.79 19.03 13.03
CA ALA A 402 -25.01 19.26 14.45
C ALA A 402 -24.28 18.25 15.32
N GLU A 403 -24.28 16.95 14.93
CA GLU A 403 -23.54 15.91 15.64
C GLU A 403 -22.03 16.15 15.57
N ILE A 404 -21.48 16.54 14.40
CA ILE A 404 -20.07 16.88 14.26
C ILE A 404 -19.67 18.00 15.24
N ARG A 405 -20.51 19.07 15.38
CA ARG A 405 -20.28 20.15 16.35
C ARG A 405 -20.25 19.62 17.78
N ALA A 406 -21.25 18.83 18.16
CA ALA A 406 -21.34 18.25 19.50
C ALA A 406 -20.11 17.34 19.82
N GLN A 407 -19.59 16.64 18.82
CA GLN A 407 -18.38 15.82 19.02
C GLN A 407 -17.10 16.68 19.08
N CYS A 408 -17.04 17.83 18.42
CA CYS A 408 -15.96 18.80 18.61
C CYS A 408 -15.99 19.42 20.03
N GLU A 409 -17.17 19.74 20.56
CA GLU A 409 -17.36 20.21 21.94
C GLU A 409 -16.93 19.13 22.94
N HIS A 410 -17.32 17.87 22.72
CA HIS A 410 -16.86 16.74 23.54
C HIS A 410 -15.32 16.62 23.54
N ALA A 411 -14.69 16.72 22.37
CA ALA A 411 -13.23 16.65 22.27
C ALA A 411 -12.54 17.82 22.97
N ALA A 412 -13.13 19.03 22.89
CA ALA A 412 -12.61 20.23 23.55
C ALA A 412 -12.70 20.17 25.08
N ALA A 413 -13.72 19.47 25.60
CA ALA A 413 -13.89 19.26 27.05
C ALA A 413 -12.91 18.24 27.65
N ARG A 414 -12.10 17.57 26.83
CA ARG A 414 -11.10 16.57 27.25
C ARG A 414 -9.69 17.16 27.17
N GLU A 415 -8.85 16.77 28.10
CA GLU A 415 -7.40 17.00 28.01
C GLU A 415 -6.80 16.08 26.93
N SER A 416 -7.09 16.38 25.66
CA SER A 416 -6.58 15.62 24.53
C SER A 416 -5.36 16.30 23.94
N SER A 417 -4.31 15.54 23.68
CA SER A 417 -3.14 16.00 22.92
C SER A 417 -3.38 16.03 21.41
N GLU A 418 -4.57 15.59 20.97
CA GLU A 418 -4.89 15.48 19.55
C GLU A 418 -5.33 16.82 18.95
N ARG A 419 -4.57 17.31 17.96
CA ARG A 419 -4.90 18.57 17.24
C ARG A 419 -6.18 18.47 16.42
N THR A 420 -6.59 17.27 16.03
CA THR A 420 -7.81 16.99 15.27
C THR A 420 -8.84 16.42 16.22
N ALA A 421 -9.94 17.11 16.45
CA ALA A 421 -11.01 16.64 17.34
C ALA A 421 -11.80 15.50 16.68
N VAL A 422 -12.18 15.68 15.41
CA VAL A 422 -12.99 14.72 14.67
C VAL A 422 -12.33 14.35 13.35
N LEU A 423 -12.19 13.05 13.10
CA LEU A 423 -11.93 12.50 11.77
C LEU A 423 -13.24 12.07 11.11
N LEU A 424 -13.61 12.75 10.03
CA LEU A 424 -14.74 12.39 9.17
C LEU A 424 -14.24 11.45 8.06
N LEU A 425 -14.72 10.23 8.05
CA LEU A 425 -14.19 9.14 7.25
C LEU A 425 -15.26 8.57 6.31
N SER A 426 -14.88 8.27 5.09
CA SER A 426 -15.68 7.48 4.16
C SER A 426 -14.77 6.65 3.26
N ARG A 427 -15.32 5.62 2.64
CA ARG A 427 -14.60 4.86 1.61
C ARG A 427 -14.38 5.69 0.34
N ARG A 428 -15.31 6.60 0.02
CA ARG A 428 -15.34 7.42 -1.20
C ARG A 428 -15.21 8.92 -0.88
N ASN A 429 -14.86 9.70 -1.89
CA ASN A 429 -14.71 11.15 -1.74
C ASN A 429 -16.06 11.89 -1.81
N GLU A 430 -17.05 11.37 -2.55
CA GLU A 430 -18.31 12.08 -2.81
C GLU A 430 -19.07 12.46 -1.52
N PRO A 431 -19.29 11.55 -0.54
CA PRO A 431 -19.93 11.92 0.71
C PRO A 431 -19.14 12.97 1.49
N LEU A 432 -17.80 12.86 1.48
CA LEU A 432 -16.93 13.80 2.18
C LEU A 432 -16.99 15.20 1.59
N GLN A 433 -17.00 15.32 0.26
CA GLN A 433 -17.11 16.59 -0.44
C GLN A 433 -18.44 17.28 -0.13
N ALA A 434 -19.56 16.53 -0.15
CA ALA A 434 -20.88 17.06 0.18
C ALA A 434 -20.95 17.59 1.62
N ILE A 435 -20.37 16.85 2.59
CA ILE A 435 -20.36 17.29 4.00
C ILE A 435 -19.41 18.48 4.18
N GLN A 436 -18.22 18.45 3.59
CA GLN A 436 -17.22 19.51 3.72
C GLN A 436 -17.67 20.85 3.10
N ALA A 437 -18.54 20.81 2.10
CA ALA A 437 -19.10 22.02 1.47
C ALA A 437 -19.94 22.85 2.45
N GLU A 438 -20.61 22.17 3.40
CA GLU A 438 -21.53 22.79 4.39
C GLU A 438 -20.92 22.87 5.81
N LEU A 439 -19.73 22.29 5.99
CA LEU A 439 -19.06 22.23 7.29
C LEU A 439 -18.39 23.57 7.60
N ASP A 440 -18.59 24.08 8.82
CA ASP A 440 -17.86 25.23 9.34
C ASP A 440 -16.34 24.95 9.37
N ARG A 441 -15.59 25.77 8.65
CA ARG A 441 -14.12 25.62 8.49
C ARG A 441 -13.35 25.92 9.78
N ALA A 442 -13.99 26.57 10.76
CA ALA A 442 -13.36 26.85 12.05
C ALA A 442 -13.31 25.61 12.97
N LEU A 443 -14.12 24.59 12.68
CA LEU A 443 -14.12 23.37 13.48
C LEU A 443 -12.85 22.52 13.25
N PRO A 444 -12.27 21.92 14.31
CA PRO A 444 -11.09 21.08 14.23
C PRO A 444 -11.42 19.68 13.65
N VAL A 445 -11.98 19.65 12.44
CA VAL A 445 -12.44 18.46 11.71
C VAL A 445 -11.59 18.23 10.47
N LYS A 446 -11.18 16.99 10.24
CA LYS A 446 -10.52 16.58 9.00
C LYS A 446 -11.35 15.50 8.30
N GLY A 447 -11.79 15.78 7.07
CA GLY A 447 -12.48 14.80 6.22
C GLY A 447 -11.53 14.18 5.20
N MET A 448 -11.50 12.84 5.16
CA MET A 448 -10.68 12.10 4.21
C MET A 448 -11.15 10.65 4.04
N THR A 449 -10.69 10.00 2.96
CA THR A 449 -10.97 8.57 2.79
C THR A 449 -10.27 7.74 3.88
N ILE A 450 -10.84 6.59 4.23
CA ILE A 450 -10.30 5.69 5.24
C ILE A 450 -8.86 5.27 4.91
N HIS A 451 -8.55 5.06 3.61
CA HIS A 451 -7.18 4.75 3.16
C HIS A 451 -6.18 5.88 3.54
N ARG A 452 -6.57 7.13 3.34
CA ARG A 452 -5.71 8.29 3.67
C ARG A 452 -5.61 8.54 5.18
N ALA A 453 -6.56 8.04 5.96
CA ALA A 453 -6.57 8.16 7.41
C ALA A 453 -5.67 7.12 8.11
N LYS A 454 -5.11 6.14 7.37
CA LYS A 454 -4.16 5.18 7.95
C LYS A 454 -2.97 5.93 8.59
N GLY A 455 -2.62 5.55 9.82
CA GLY A 455 -1.61 6.25 10.61
C GLY A 455 -2.11 7.45 11.43
N LEU A 456 -3.25 8.05 11.06
CA LEU A 456 -3.83 9.18 11.79
C LEU A 456 -4.73 8.72 12.95
N GLN A 457 -5.12 9.67 13.82
CA GLN A 457 -6.07 9.47 14.91
C GLN A 457 -6.75 10.78 15.28
N ALA A 458 -7.90 10.69 15.92
CA ALA A 458 -8.63 11.83 16.50
C ALA A 458 -9.38 11.36 17.74
N GLU A 459 -9.81 12.31 18.58
CA GLU A 459 -10.62 11.99 19.75
C GLU A 459 -11.89 11.21 19.35
N VAL A 460 -12.54 11.64 18.26
CA VAL A 460 -13.73 11.00 17.72
C VAL A 460 -13.55 10.66 16.24
N ALA A 461 -13.98 9.46 15.83
CA ALA A 461 -14.11 9.10 14.42
C ALA A 461 -15.58 9.03 14.02
N ILE A 462 -15.92 9.70 12.91
CA ILE A 462 -17.26 9.65 12.29
C ILE A 462 -17.11 8.98 10.93
N VAL A 463 -17.75 7.84 10.74
CA VAL A 463 -17.70 7.07 9.50
C VAL A 463 -19.02 7.20 8.76
N VAL A 464 -18.98 7.51 7.47
CA VAL A 464 -20.15 7.64 6.60
C VAL A 464 -20.06 6.61 5.49
N ASP A 465 -21.15 5.87 5.28
CA ASP A 465 -21.29 4.73 4.39
C ASP A 465 -20.52 3.47 4.83
N ASP A 466 -20.85 2.34 4.19
CA ASP A 466 -20.27 1.05 4.51
C ASP A 466 -18.98 0.75 3.74
N CYS A 467 -18.14 -0.08 4.36
CA CYS A 467 -16.97 -0.66 3.72
C CYS A 467 -17.35 -1.99 3.04
N LEU A 468 -17.80 -1.94 1.79
CA LEU A 468 -18.15 -3.14 1.04
C LEU A 468 -17.05 -3.53 0.07
N PRO A 469 -16.87 -4.83 -0.23
CA PRO A 469 -15.97 -5.27 -1.30
C PRO A 469 -16.45 -4.72 -2.66
N GLY A 470 -15.54 -4.68 -3.63
CA GLY A 470 -15.88 -4.40 -5.02
C GLY A 470 -16.59 -5.57 -5.70
N GLU A 471 -16.91 -5.39 -6.97
CA GLU A 471 -17.37 -6.48 -7.85
C GLU A 471 -16.26 -7.52 -8.05
N LYS A 472 -16.64 -8.76 -8.44
CA LYS A 472 -15.68 -9.82 -8.76
C LYS A 472 -14.79 -9.43 -9.95
N HIS A 473 -13.52 -9.76 -9.84
CA HIS A 473 -12.52 -9.38 -10.85
C HIS A 473 -11.82 -10.62 -11.46
N PRO A 474 -12.37 -11.23 -12.53
CA PRO A 474 -11.86 -12.48 -13.09
C PRO A 474 -10.37 -12.42 -13.47
N LEU A 475 -9.93 -11.34 -14.12
CA LEU A 475 -8.53 -11.19 -14.51
C LEU A 475 -7.60 -11.18 -13.29
N ARG A 476 -7.91 -10.41 -12.25
CA ARG A 476 -7.05 -10.34 -11.06
C ARG A 476 -7.04 -11.64 -10.28
N ASN A 477 -8.14 -12.39 -10.26
CA ASN A 477 -8.15 -13.76 -9.72
C ASN A 477 -7.15 -14.66 -10.46
N ALA A 478 -7.15 -14.62 -11.79
CA ALA A 478 -6.23 -15.40 -12.59
C ALA A 478 -4.77 -14.99 -12.40
N LEU A 479 -4.48 -13.68 -12.28
CA LEU A 479 -3.13 -13.17 -12.00
C LEU A 479 -2.66 -13.57 -10.58
N TYR A 480 -3.56 -13.53 -9.57
CA TYR A 480 -3.26 -14.01 -8.22
C TYR A 480 -2.84 -15.48 -8.23
N ALA A 481 -3.63 -16.32 -8.87
CA ALA A 481 -3.32 -17.74 -9.01
C ALA A 481 -1.99 -17.96 -9.75
N ALA A 482 -1.76 -17.25 -10.86
CA ALA A 482 -0.53 -17.34 -11.65
C ALA A 482 0.73 -16.90 -10.88
N SER A 483 0.61 -15.99 -9.92
CA SER A 483 1.73 -15.54 -9.09
C SER A 483 2.29 -16.60 -8.16
N GLY A 484 1.47 -17.57 -7.73
CA GLY A 484 1.85 -18.64 -6.82
C GLY A 484 2.13 -18.20 -5.37
N PHE A 485 1.91 -16.92 -5.03
CA PHE A 485 2.17 -16.39 -3.69
C PHE A 485 1.01 -16.62 -2.72
N PHE A 486 -0.23 -16.64 -3.21
CA PHE A 486 -1.43 -16.55 -2.40
C PHE A 486 -2.20 -17.86 -2.32
N ARG A 487 -2.88 -18.08 -1.19
CA ARG A 487 -3.78 -19.21 -0.98
C ARG A 487 -5.22 -18.86 -1.37
N ASN A 488 -5.58 -17.58 -1.18
CA ASN A 488 -6.91 -17.06 -1.48
C ASN A 488 -6.97 -16.47 -2.89
N SER A 489 -8.17 -16.40 -3.48
CA SER A 489 -8.38 -15.60 -4.67
C SER A 489 -8.29 -14.10 -4.37
N TYR A 490 -8.11 -13.29 -5.41
CA TYR A 490 -8.15 -11.83 -5.27
C TYR A 490 -9.49 -11.35 -4.67
N ASP A 491 -10.62 -11.89 -5.13
CA ASP A 491 -11.94 -11.51 -4.64
C ASP A 491 -12.10 -11.81 -3.14
N GLN A 492 -11.64 -12.97 -2.68
CA GLN A 492 -11.63 -13.32 -1.27
C GLN A 492 -10.73 -12.38 -0.45
N ALA A 493 -9.58 -12.01 -1.00
CA ALA A 493 -8.69 -11.05 -0.35
C ALA A 493 -9.35 -9.65 -0.23
N MET A 494 -10.12 -9.22 -1.24
CA MET A 494 -10.86 -7.95 -1.22
C MET A 494 -12.07 -7.97 -0.28
N GLU A 495 -12.74 -9.10 -0.12
CA GLU A 495 -13.77 -9.28 0.91
C GLU A 495 -13.17 -9.11 2.31
N ASP A 496 -12.06 -9.78 2.60
CA ASP A 496 -11.34 -9.63 3.87
C ASP A 496 -10.81 -8.19 4.06
N GLU A 497 -10.30 -7.55 2.99
CA GLU A 497 -9.83 -6.16 3.02
C GLU A 497 -10.95 -5.19 3.37
N SER A 498 -12.19 -5.44 2.92
CA SER A 498 -13.32 -4.58 3.28
C SER A 498 -13.57 -4.53 4.79
N LEU A 499 -13.37 -5.65 5.49
CA LEU A 499 -13.46 -5.73 6.95
C LEU A 499 -12.26 -5.08 7.64
N ARG A 500 -11.05 -5.24 7.09
CA ARG A 500 -9.85 -4.54 7.58
C ARG A 500 -9.97 -3.02 7.41
N LEU A 501 -10.58 -2.57 6.31
CA LEU A 501 -10.85 -1.14 6.09
C LEU A 501 -11.79 -0.59 7.16
N ALA A 502 -12.83 -1.36 7.54
CA ALA A 502 -13.70 -1.03 8.65
C ALA A 502 -12.94 -0.99 10.00
N TYR A 503 -12.08 -1.96 10.25
CA TYR A 503 -11.19 -1.95 11.44
C TYR A 503 -10.29 -0.71 11.46
N VAL A 504 -9.69 -0.34 10.32
CA VAL A 504 -8.90 0.90 10.22
C VAL A 504 -9.76 2.11 10.58
N ALA A 505 -10.98 2.22 10.06
CA ALA A 505 -11.87 3.33 10.37
C ALA A 505 -12.20 3.42 11.87
N ILE A 506 -12.57 2.29 12.49
CA ILE A 506 -12.89 2.20 13.92
C ILE A 506 -11.70 2.63 14.78
N THR A 507 -10.51 2.10 14.47
CA THR A 507 -9.29 2.36 15.26
C THR A 507 -8.67 3.73 15.03
N ARG A 508 -9.33 4.63 14.28
CA ARG A 508 -8.96 6.05 14.20
C ARG A 508 -9.48 6.83 15.41
N GLY A 509 -10.58 6.38 16.03
CA GLY A 509 -11.13 6.98 17.25
C GLY A 509 -10.33 6.62 18.50
N VAL A 510 -10.20 7.61 19.38
CA VAL A 510 -9.60 7.43 20.72
C VAL A 510 -10.67 7.07 21.73
N SER A 511 -11.76 7.86 21.82
CA SER A 511 -12.82 7.71 22.82
C SER A 511 -14.19 7.33 22.27
N ARG A 512 -14.48 7.69 21.01
CA ARG A 512 -15.79 7.47 20.38
C ARG A 512 -15.69 7.15 18.90
N VAL A 513 -16.63 6.31 18.44
CA VAL A 513 -16.85 6.08 17.00
C VAL A 513 -18.35 6.15 16.71
N LEU A 514 -18.76 6.99 15.75
CA LEU A 514 -20.11 7.04 15.20
C LEU A 514 -20.08 6.54 13.76
N TRP A 515 -21.00 5.63 13.41
CA TRP A 515 -21.05 5.07 12.06
C TRP A 515 -22.43 5.23 11.45
N TYR A 516 -22.52 6.08 10.44
CA TYR A 516 -23.72 6.41 9.71
C TYR A 516 -23.86 5.50 8.49
N THR A 517 -24.92 4.70 8.44
CA THR A 517 -25.18 3.76 7.35
C THR A 517 -26.65 3.77 6.93
N ARG A 518 -26.90 3.63 5.64
CA ARG A 518 -28.28 3.50 5.12
C ARG A 518 -28.92 2.18 5.54
N LYS A 519 -28.15 1.08 5.43
CA LYS A 519 -28.54 -0.27 5.80
C LYS A 519 -27.34 -0.99 6.38
N ALA A 520 -27.51 -1.68 7.50
CA ALA A 520 -26.43 -2.47 8.07
C ALA A 520 -26.06 -3.64 7.15
N GLN A 521 -24.80 -3.70 6.69
CA GLN A 521 -24.26 -4.72 5.81
C GLN A 521 -22.75 -4.82 5.97
N GLY A 522 -22.13 -5.93 5.56
CA GLY A 522 -20.70 -6.13 5.78
C GLY A 522 -20.31 -5.92 7.25
N ALA A 523 -19.36 -5.04 7.51
CA ALA A 523 -18.85 -4.75 8.85
C ALA A 523 -19.94 -4.21 9.80
N THR A 524 -20.82 -3.32 9.32
CA THR A 524 -21.91 -2.76 10.17
C THR A 524 -22.95 -3.81 10.53
N ALA A 525 -23.18 -4.84 9.70
CA ALA A 525 -24.02 -5.98 10.06
C ALA A 525 -23.39 -6.85 11.16
N LEU A 526 -22.07 -7.01 11.16
CA LEU A 526 -21.35 -7.71 12.25
C LEU A 526 -21.46 -6.94 13.57
N LEU A 527 -21.34 -5.60 13.52
CA LEU A 527 -21.47 -4.74 14.70
C LEU A 527 -22.90 -4.72 15.27
N ALA A 528 -23.93 -4.80 14.41
CA ALA A 528 -25.33 -4.79 14.83
C ALA A 528 -25.78 -6.10 15.53
N ARG A 529 -25.08 -7.20 15.32
CA ARG A 529 -25.34 -8.45 16.06
C ARG A 529 -24.98 -8.25 17.54
N ARG A 530 -25.93 -8.46 18.46
CA ARG A 530 -25.71 -8.40 19.91
C ARG A 530 -24.86 -9.58 20.41
#